data_e7baf263ae500e7e24a4d0ec134b0e60
#
_entry.id   e7baf263ae500e7e24a4d0ec134b0e60
#
_cell.length_a   1.000
_cell.length_b   1.000
_cell.length_c   1.000
_cell.angle_alpha   90.00
_cell.angle_beta   90.00
_cell.angle_gamma   90.00
#
_symmetry.space_group_name_H-M   'P 1'
#
loop_
_entity.id
_entity.type
_entity.pdbx_description
1 polymer ?
#
loop_
_entity_poly.entity_id
_entity_poly.type
_entity_poly.pdbx_seq_one_letter_code
_entity_poly.pdbx_strand_id
1 'polypeptide(L)'
;KEMKQFLNTLKEIRKYPAAVVGLLIVSALVIFAVVVVIKIPYQDAIDQWRGGEEIYGRNPRNVPPIWYNWFREEDLPESFELKEGDDAVTSEVNTTEGGTTIKTLSFEFDYNYTAFPQDVVFYFKSNFDVKEPFVAMTWVTPDEREIRLGNFGTGPTLTFPVSQDDQISKKVDGMMPNVGLFDDPEQEGEQVLQGTYTVNLEAITFEPGSEINVEMLVLGQVHGWAGTDHLRRDLTLPIMWGAPIALTFGLLAALGTSVTTMIFAAIGAWYGGIVDGLIQRITEINLVLPFLSILIMVG
;
A
#
# COMPACT_ATOMS: atom_id res chain seq x y z
N LYS A 1 9.07 -49.90 10.17
CA LYS A 1 10.07 -49.66 11.25
C LYS A 1 10.40 -48.18 11.37
N GLU A 2 10.60 -47.49 10.24
CA GLU A 2 10.94 -46.05 10.20
C GLU A 2 9.85 -45.13 10.74
N MET A 3 8.57 -45.39 10.44
CA MET A 3 7.42 -44.61 10.94
C MET A 3 7.32 -44.66 12.48
N LYS A 4 7.66 -45.81 13.11
CA LYS A 4 7.70 -45.93 14.58
C LYS A 4 8.86 -45.15 15.19
N GLN A 5 10.01 -45.11 14.52
CA GLN A 5 11.16 -44.30 14.96
C GLN A 5 10.84 -42.82 14.88
N PHE A 6 10.25 -42.35 13.77
CA PHE A 6 9.81 -40.96 13.60
C PHE A 6 8.79 -40.52 14.66
N LEU A 7 7.79 -41.37 14.94
CA LEU A 7 6.79 -41.09 15.99
C LEU A 7 7.40 -41.07 17.39
N ASN A 8 8.43 -41.89 17.65
CA ASN A 8 9.15 -41.86 18.93
C ASN A 8 10.00 -40.59 19.09
N THR A 9 10.65 -40.15 18.00
CA THR A 9 11.40 -38.88 17.99
C THR A 9 10.47 -37.67 18.25
N LEU A 10 9.28 -37.65 17.61
CA LEU A 10 8.26 -36.64 17.88
C LEU A 10 7.77 -36.64 19.35
N LYS A 11 7.64 -37.82 19.97
CA LYS A 11 7.30 -37.94 21.40
C LYS A 11 8.43 -37.43 22.32
N GLU A 12 9.68 -37.59 21.92
CA GLU A 12 10.83 -37.05 22.65
C GLU A 12 10.91 -35.52 22.56
N ILE A 13 10.67 -34.94 21.39
CA ILE A 13 10.63 -33.48 21.19
C ILE A 13 9.60 -32.82 22.13
N ARG A 14 8.48 -33.49 22.41
CA ARG A 14 7.46 -33.00 23.34
C ARG A 14 7.95 -32.77 24.77
N LYS A 15 9.10 -33.38 25.16
CA LYS A 15 9.71 -33.16 26.46
C LYS A 15 10.44 -31.80 26.56
N TYR A 16 10.69 -31.16 25.41
CA TYR A 16 11.40 -29.88 25.31
C TYR A 16 10.47 -28.79 24.77
N PRO A 17 9.83 -27.99 25.65
CA PRO A 17 8.84 -26.98 25.23
C PRO A 17 9.39 -26.00 24.20
N ALA A 18 10.64 -25.57 24.32
CA ALA A 18 11.30 -24.68 23.39
C ALA A 18 11.42 -25.28 21.97
N ALA A 19 11.70 -26.59 21.88
CA ALA A 19 11.79 -27.30 20.60
C ALA A 19 10.39 -27.43 19.93
N VAL A 20 9.34 -27.64 20.74
CA VAL A 20 7.96 -27.69 20.24
C VAL A 20 7.55 -26.33 19.70
N VAL A 21 7.81 -25.24 20.43
CA VAL A 21 7.50 -23.88 19.98
C VAL A 21 8.27 -23.54 18.70
N GLY A 22 9.58 -23.86 18.63
CA GLY A 22 10.38 -23.65 17.42
C GLY A 22 9.83 -24.42 16.21
N LEU A 23 9.45 -25.68 16.41
CA LEU A 23 8.87 -26.50 15.34
C LEU A 23 7.52 -25.96 14.87
N LEU A 24 6.69 -25.48 15.78
CA LEU A 24 5.40 -24.85 15.43
C LEU A 24 5.60 -23.58 14.62
N ILE A 25 6.54 -22.71 15.01
CA ILE A 25 6.86 -21.48 14.27
C ILE A 25 7.33 -21.81 12.85
N VAL A 26 8.31 -22.72 12.73
CA VAL A 26 8.83 -23.12 11.40
C VAL A 26 7.73 -23.73 10.54
N SER A 27 6.89 -24.62 11.13
CA SER A 27 5.78 -25.23 10.40
C SER A 27 4.77 -24.18 9.94
N ALA A 28 4.43 -23.21 10.78
CA ALA A 28 3.53 -22.12 10.45
C ALA A 28 4.09 -21.26 9.29
N LEU A 29 5.38 -20.93 9.33
CA LEU A 29 6.05 -20.19 8.25
C LEU A 29 6.07 -20.98 6.94
N VAL A 30 6.33 -22.30 6.99
CA VAL A 30 6.30 -23.15 5.78
C VAL A 30 4.89 -23.21 5.21
N ILE A 31 3.87 -23.42 6.05
CA ILE A 31 2.46 -23.42 5.60
C ILE A 31 2.10 -22.07 4.98
N PHE A 32 2.46 -20.97 5.64
CA PHE A 32 2.24 -19.63 5.13
C PHE A 32 2.90 -19.43 3.76
N ALA A 33 4.17 -19.81 3.61
CA ALA A 33 4.89 -19.71 2.34
C ALA A 33 4.22 -20.50 1.22
N VAL A 34 3.76 -21.73 1.51
CA VAL A 34 3.05 -22.56 0.54
C VAL A 34 1.71 -21.92 0.14
N VAL A 35 0.96 -21.38 1.11
CA VAL A 35 -0.31 -20.67 0.84
C VAL A 35 -0.09 -19.44 -0.04
N VAL A 36 0.95 -18.64 0.24
CA VAL A 36 1.28 -17.46 -0.58
C VAL A 36 1.59 -17.86 -2.02
N VAL A 37 2.45 -18.85 -2.22
CA VAL A 37 2.84 -19.31 -3.58
C VAL A 37 1.63 -19.82 -4.37
N ILE A 38 0.67 -20.48 -3.70
CA ILE A 38 -0.54 -21.01 -4.35
C ILE A 38 -1.57 -19.91 -4.63
N LYS A 39 -1.74 -18.96 -3.70
CA LYS A 39 -2.78 -17.93 -3.80
C LYS A 39 -2.39 -16.72 -4.64
N ILE A 40 -1.12 -16.37 -4.65
CA ILE A 40 -0.58 -15.21 -5.37
C ILE A 40 0.49 -15.73 -6.33
N PRO A 41 0.17 -15.97 -7.62
CA PRO A 41 1.17 -16.38 -8.62
C PRO A 41 2.32 -15.39 -8.66
N TYR A 42 3.54 -15.90 -8.84
CA TYR A 42 4.76 -15.07 -8.82
C TYR A 42 4.75 -13.99 -9.91
N GLN A 43 4.18 -14.31 -11.08
CA GLN A 43 4.06 -13.35 -12.17
C GLN A 43 3.15 -12.18 -11.79
N ASP A 44 1.98 -12.48 -11.21
CA ASP A 44 1.03 -11.46 -10.77
C ASP A 44 1.65 -10.56 -9.68
N ALA A 45 2.44 -11.15 -8.78
CA ALA A 45 3.16 -10.41 -7.75
C ALA A 45 4.20 -9.45 -8.35
N ILE A 46 4.95 -9.88 -9.38
CA ILE A 46 5.92 -9.01 -10.06
C ILE A 46 5.20 -7.92 -10.85
N ASP A 47 4.15 -8.25 -11.57
CA ASP A 47 3.41 -7.31 -12.40
C ASP A 47 2.75 -6.24 -11.52
N GLN A 48 2.16 -6.63 -10.40
CA GLN A 48 1.67 -5.68 -9.40
C GLN A 48 2.81 -4.82 -8.83
N TRP A 49 3.92 -5.43 -8.38
CA TRP A 49 5.03 -4.69 -7.78
C TRP A 49 5.71 -3.69 -8.74
N ARG A 50 5.71 -3.98 -10.04
CA ARG A 50 6.28 -3.13 -11.10
C ARG A 50 5.25 -2.22 -11.77
N GLY A 51 3.98 -2.37 -11.45
CA GLY A 51 2.87 -1.78 -12.18
C GLY A 51 2.74 -0.26 -12.14
N GLY A 52 3.58 0.44 -11.39
CA GLY A 52 3.66 1.89 -11.43
C GLY A 52 2.39 2.60 -10.95
N GLU A 53 2.20 3.81 -11.47
CA GLU A 53 1.15 4.74 -11.04
C GLU A 53 -0.26 4.26 -11.37
N GLU A 54 -0.43 3.46 -12.42
CA GLU A 54 -1.73 2.90 -12.81
C GLU A 54 -2.30 1.96 -11.74
N ILE A 55 -1.43 1.23 -11.03
CA ILE A 55 -1.83 0.29 -9.96
C ILE A 55 -1.84 0.98 -8.59
N TYR A 56 -0.81 1.78 -8.28
CA TYR A 56 -0.61 2.34 -6.95
C TYR A 56 -1.00 3.81 -6.80
N GLY A 57 -1.35 4.49 -7.88
CA GLY A 57 -1.72 5.91 -7.86
C GLY A 57 -2.88 6.23 -6.92
N ARG A 58 -3.72 5.23 -6.66
CA ARG A 58 -4.88 5.33 -5.75
C ARG A 58 -4.54 5.07 -4.27
N ASN A 59 -3.32 4.71 -3.94
CA ASN A 59 -2.91 4.52 -2.56
C ASN A 59 -2.30 5.80 -1.97
N PRO A 60 -2.43 6.03 -0.67
CA PRO A 60 -1.69 7.11 0.01
C PRO A 60 -0.19 6.80 0.03
N ARG A 61 0.64 7.81 0.22
CA ARG A 61 2.11 7.70 0.19
C ARG A 61 2.69 7.64 1.60
N ASN A 62 3.63 6.71 1.85
CA ASN A 62 4.36 6.60 3.13
C ASN A 62 3.46 6.55 4.36
N VAL A 63 2.42 5.74 4.32
CA VAL A 63 1.51 5.61 5.44
C VAL A 63 1.67 4.28 6.18
N PRO A 64 1.43 4.27 7.50
CA PRO A 64 1.42 3.05 8.30
C PRO A 64 0.21 2.16 7.94
N PRO A 65 0.22 0.89 8.40
CA PRO A 65 -0.90 -0.02 8.24
C PRO A 65 -2.12 0.40 9.08
N ILE A 66 -3.32 -0.06 8.70
CA ILE A 66 -4.60 0.26 9.38
C ILE A 66 -4.57 -0.13 10.87
N TRP A 67 -3.97 -1.28 11.21
CA TRP A 67 -3.88 -1.73 12.62
C TRP A 67 -3.04 -0.80 13.51
N TYR A 68 -2.31 0.15 12.94
CA TYR A 68 -1.60 1.18 13.70
C TYR A 68 -2.55 2.02 14.57
N ASN A 69 -3.80 2.22 14.13
CA ASN A 69 -4.86 2.90 14.87
C ASN A 69 -5.19 2.18 16.20
N TRP A 70 -4.98 0.86 16.32
CA TRP A 70 -5.22 0.13 17.58
C TRP A 70 -4.34 0.60 18.76
N PHE A 71 -3.26 1.33 18.48
CA PHE A 71 -2.31 1.82 19.48
C PHE A 71 -2.37 3.35 19.64
N ARG A 72 -3.36 3.99 19.03
CA ARG A 72 -3.55 5.45 19.08
C ARG A 72 -4.80 5.78 19.90
N GLU A 73 -4.80 6.98 20.50
CA GLU A 73 -5.99 7.54 21.15
C GLU A 73 -7.00 8.08 20.12
N GLU A 74 -6.49 8.54 18.97
CA GLU A 74 -7.27 9.09 17.88
C GLU A 74 -6.90 8.39 16.58
N ASP A 75 -7.90 7.96 15.84
CA ASP A 75 -7.71 7.22 14.61
C ASP A 75 -7.25 8.13 13.47
N LEU A 76 -6.24 7.68 12.74
CA LEU A 76 -5.85 8.29 11.47
C LEU A 76 -6.87 7.92 10.38
N PRO A 77 -7.15 8.84 9.43
CA PRO A 77 -8.12 8.60 8.38
C PRO A 77 -7.71 7.44 7.47
N GLU A 78 -8.68 6.59 7.17
CA GLU A 78 -8.59 5.59 6.12
C GLU A 78 -8.95 6.21 4.77
N SER A 79 -8.39 5.65 3.69
CA SER A 79 -8.78 6.07 2.34
C SER A 79 -10.15 5.52 1.98
N PHE A 80 -10.98 6.33 1.33
CA PHE A 80 -12.28 5.91 0.81
C PHE A 80 -12.54 6.52 -0.56
N GLU A 81 -13.34 5.84 -1.34
CA GLU A 81 -13.71 6.19 -2.71
C GLU A 81 -15.22 6.37 -2.79
N LEU A 82 -15.64 7.40 -3.52
CA LEU A 82 -17.03 7.66 -3.86
C LEU A 82 -17.17 7.75 -5.37
N LYS A 83 -18.15 7.03 -5.90
CA LYS A 83 -18.44 6.99 -7.33
C LYS A 83 -19.94 6.98 -7.59
N GLU A 84 -20.30 7.30 -8.81
CA GLU A 84 -21.70 7.28 -9.23
C GLU A 84 -22.31 5.88 -9.02
N GLY A 85 -23.48 5.85 -8.37
CA GLY A 85 -24.17 4.63 -7.98
C GLY A 85 -23.99 4.23 -6.52
N ASP A 86 -23.08 4.88 -5.80
CA ASP A 86 -22.98 4.74 -4.35
C ASP A 86 -24.12 5.54 -3.67
N ASP A 87 -24.59 5.08 -2.52
CA ASP A 87 -25.68 5.74 -1.76
C ASP A 87 -25.33 7.19 -1.35
N ALA A 88 -24.03 7.47 -1.23
CA ALA A 88 -23.47 8.78 -0.88
C ALA A 88 -23.33 9.73 -2.09
N VAL A 89 -23.74 9.31 -3.29
CA VAL A 89 -23.60 10.11 -4.53
C VAL A 89 -24.95 10.28 -5.21
N THR A 90 -25.45 11.51 -5.19
CA THR A 90 -26.67 11.87 -5.94
C THR A 90 -26.30 12.33 -7.34
N SER A 91 -27.02 11.84 -8.35
CA SER A 91 -26.81 12.19 -9.77
C SER A 91 -28.13 12.64 -10.40
N GLU A 92 -28.11 13.83 -11.01
CA GLU A 92 -29.22 14.37 -11.79
C GLU A 92 -28.72 14.69 -13.20
N VAL A 93 -29.48 14.27 -14.21
CA VAL A 93 -29.13 14.50 -15.62
C VAL A 93 -30.25 15.25 -16.33
N ASN A 94 -29.93 16.42 -16.87
CA ASN A 94 -30.82 17.26 -17.59
C ASN A 94 -30.31 17.47 -19.05
N THR A 95 -31.04 16.97 -20.04
CA THR A 95 -30.66 17.13 -21.45
C THR A 95 -31.53 18.16 -22.14
N THR A 96 -30.88 19.12 -22.78
CA THR A 96 -31.53 20.17 -23.53
C THR A 96 -31.86 19.74 -24.97
N GLU A 97 -32.88 20.31 -25.61
CA GLU A 97 -33.27 20.01 -27.01
C GLU A 97 -32.13 20.18 -28.04
N GLY A 98 -31.06 20.91 -27.68
CA GLY A 98 -29.86 21.11 -28.51
C GLY A 98 -28.78 20.02 -28.36
N GLY A 99 -29.02 18.95 -27.58
CA GLY A 99 -28.05 17.86 -27.34
C GLY A 99 -27.00 18.16 -26.28
N THR A 100 -27.07 19.32 -25.65
CA THR A 100 -26.24 19.62 -24.44
C THR A 100 -26.85 18.94 -23.24
N THR A 101 -26.04 18.19 -22.51
CA THR A 101 -26.46 17.53 -21.28
C THR A 101 -25.71 18.14 -20.09
N ILE A 102 -26.47 18.52 -19.07
CA ILE A 102 -25.94 18.98 -17.79
C ILE A 102 -26.16 17.86 -16.79
N LYS A 103 -25.08 17.37 -16.23
CA LYS A 103 -25.05 16.34 -15.19
C LYS A 103 -24.59 16.97 -13.89
N THR A 104 -25.44 16.96 -12.89
CA THR A 104 -25.11 17.42 -11.54
C THR A 104 -24.86 16.22 -10.65
N LEU A 105 -23.67 16.16 -10.04
CA LEU A 105 -23.28 15.14 -9.07
C LEU A 105 -23.05 15.80 -7.73
N SER A 106 -23.58 15.21 -6.67
CA SER A 106 -23.31 15.63 -5.30
C SER A 106 -22.74 14.45 -4.52
N PHE A 107 -21.50 14.58 -4.09
CA PHE A 107 -20.79 13.61 -3.25
C PHE A 107 -20.92 14.06 -1.79
N GLU A 108 -21.57 13.27 -0.96
CA GLU A 108 -21.77 13.57 0.47
C GLU A 108 -21.05 12.53 1.31
N PHE A 109 -20.25 12.98 2.29
CA PHE A 109 -19.53 12.07 3.18
C PHE A 109 -19.27 12.69 4.56
N ASP A 110 -19.30 11.85 5.58
CA ASP A 110 -18.94 12.24 6.94
C ASP A 110 -17.43 12.10 7.16
N TYR A 111 -16.80 13.16 7.68
CA TYR A 111 -15.40 13.15 8.05
C TYR A 111 -15.27 13.41 9.57
N ASN A 112 -15.06 12.31 10.32
CA ASN A 112 -15.05 12.34 11.79
C ASN A 112 -13.65 12.11 12.38
N TYR A 113 -12.61 12.27 11.58
CA TYR A 113 -11.23 12.16 12.02
C TYR A 113 -10.71 13.50 12.55
N THR A 114 -9.70 13.44 13.43
CA THR A 114 -8.97 14.60 13.94
C THR A 114 -7.74 14.95 13.11
N ALA A 115 -7.31 14.04 12.23
CA ALA A 115 -6.19 14.24 11.33
C ALA A 115 -6.67 14.54 9.90
N PHE A 116 -5.95 15.42 9.20
CA PHE A 116 -6.25 15.78 7.81
C PHE A 116 -6.02 14.61 6.85
N PRO A 117 -6.75 14.52 5.73
CA PRO A 117 -6.45 13.57 4.68
C PRO A 117 -5.12 13.90 4.00
N GLN A 118 -4.48 12.92 3.37
CA GLN A 118 -3.26 13.14 2.61
C GLN A 118 -3.53 13.91 1.32
N ASP A 119 -4.63 13.61 0.64
CA ASP A 119 -5.09 14.31 -0.56
C ASP A 119 -6.58 14.00 -0.83
N VAL A 120 -7.19 14.81 -1.69
CA VAL A 120 -8.46 14.51 -2.35
C VAL A 120 -8.21 14.50 -3.85
N VAL A 121 -8.55 13.42 -4.52
CA VAL A 121 -8.27 13.24 -5.94
C VAL A 121 -9.56 12.95 -6.70
N PHE A 122 -9.82 13.71 -7.75
CA PHE A 122 -10.91 13.44 -8.66
C PHE A 122 -10.38 12.80 -9.94
N TYR A 123 -11.03 11.71 -10.35
CA TYR A 123 -10.74 11.01 -11.58
C TYR A 123 -11.91 11.21 -12.55
N PHE A 124 -11.61 11.79 -13.69
CA PHE A 124 -12.58 12.03 -14.77
C PHE A 124 -12.30 11.08 -15.92
N LYS A 125 -13.35 10.46 -16.43
CA LYS A 125 -13.33 9.70 -17.69
C LYS A 125 -14.47 10.17 -18.56
N SER A 126 -14.14 10.71 -19.72
CA SER A 126 -15.11 11.30 -20.65
C SER A 126 -15.05 10.62 -22.01
N ASN A 127 -16.21 10.43 -22.60
CA ASN A 127 -16.36 9.99 -23.97
C ASN A 127 -17.03 11.11 -24.76
N PHE A 128 -16.37 11.63 -25.81
CA PHE A 128 -16.85 12.70 -26.66
C PHE A 128 -16.16 12.63 -28.04
N ASP A 129 -16.78 13.21 -29.07
CA ASP A 129 -16.24 13.19 -30.44
C ASP A 129 -15.33 14.39 -30.73
N VAL A 130 -15.81 15.63 -30.52
CA VAL A 130 -15.11 16.87 -30.88
C VAL A 130 -15.00 17.84 -29.71
N LYS A 131 -16.08 18.02 -28.93
CA LYS A 131 -16.14 19.01 -27.85
C LYS A 131 -15.97 18.35 -26.50
N GLU A 132 -14.83 18.62 -25.85
CA GLU A 132 -14.57 18.12 -24.51
C GLU A 132 -15.60 18.63 -23.48
N PRO A 133 -16.01 17.78 -22.56
CA PRO A 133 -16.87 18.18 -21.46
C PRO A 133 -16.20 19.22 -20.55
N PHE A 134 -17.02 20.08 -19.98
CA PHE A 134 -16.60 21.11 -19.04
C PHE A 134 -17.16 20.82 -17.65
N VAL A 135 -16.36 21.00 -16.63
CA VAL A 135 -16.71 20.69 -15.24
C VAL A 135 -16.52 21.92 -14.36
N ALA A 136 -17.50 22.17 -13.48
CA ALA A 136 -17.40 23.12 -12.39
C ALA A 136 -17.56 22.37 -11.06
N MET A 137 -16.67 22.62 -10.09
CA MET A 137 -16.70 21.95 -8.80
C MET A 137 -16.71 22.94 -7.64
N THR A 138 -17.56 22.68 -6.64
CA THR A 138 -17.66 23.44 -5.40
C THR A 138 -17.62 22.49 -4.21
N TRP A 139 -16.76 22.80 -3.27
CA TRP A 139 -16.63 22.12 -1.98
C TRP A 139 -17.46 22.86 -0.94
N VAL A 140 -18.29 22.13 -0.20
CA VAL A 140 -19.12 22.67 0.88
C VAL A 140 -18.69 22.00 2.18
N THR A 141 -18.29 22.81 3.13
CA THR A 141 -17.86 22.37 4.46
C THR A 141 -19.05 22.19 5.42
N PRO A 142 -18.88 21.51 6.56
CA PRO A 142 -19.95 21.33 7.56
C PRO A 142 -20.52 22.63 8.13
N ASP A 143 -19.75 23.72 8.10
CA ASP A 143 -20.15 25.10 8.49
C ASP A 143 -20.71 25.90 7.31
N GLU A 144 -21.13 25.22 6.22
CA GLU A 144 -21.76 25.79 5.03
C GLU A 144 -20.89 26.77 4.23
N ARG A 145 -19.55 26.77 4.41
CA ARG A 145 -18.64 27.51 3.53
C ARG A 145 -18.57 26.86 2.15
N GLU A 146 -18.75 27.66 1.11
CA GLU A 146 -18.60 27.22 -0.27
C GLU A 146 -17.23 27.63 -0.84
N ILE A 147 -16.41 26.65 -1.18
CA ILE A 147 -15.08 26.85 -1.77
C ILE A 147 -15.08 26.29 -3.20
N ARG A 148 -14.94 27.15 -4.19
CA ARG A 148 -14.90 26.72 -5.58
C ARG A 148 -13.57 26.04 -5.87
N LEU A 149 -13.57 24.74 -6.17
CA LEU A 149 -12.37 23.98 -6.47
C LEU A 149 -11.81 24.33 -7.85
N GLY A 150 -12.66 24.42 -8.88
CA GLY A 150 -12.20 24.77 -10.22
C GLY A 150 -13.27 24.69 -11.29
N ASN A 151 -12.88 25.15 -12.49
CA ASN A 151 -13.66 25.01 -13.72
C ASN A 151 -12.68 24.73 -14.86
N PHE A 152 -12.85 23.60 -15.53
CA PHE A 152 -11.93 23.16 -16.57
C PHE A 152 -12.57 22.15 -17.52
N GLY A 153 -11.96 21.96 -18.70
CA GLY A 153 -12.25 20.84 -19.58
C GLY A 153 -11.56 19.57 -19.08
N THR A 154 -12.19 18.40 -19.29
CA THR A 154 -11.69 17.15 -18.70
C THR A 154 -10.84 16.31 -19.64
N GLY A 155 -10.87 16.59 -20.95
CA GLY A 155 -10.30 15.68 -21.94
C GLY A 155 -10.90 14.27 -21.86
N PRO A 156 -10.29 13.24 -22.49
CA PRO A 156 -10.75 11.85 -22.37
C PRO A 156 -10.54 11.26 -20.98
N THR A 157 -9.43 11.63 -20.33
CA THR A 157 -9.10 11.27 -18.95
C THR A 157 -8.38 12.41 -18.28
N LEU A 158 -8.78 12.72 -17.06
CA LEU A 158 -8.11 13.72 -16.22
C LEU A 158 -8.03 13.21 -14.78
N THR A 159 -6.86 13.33 -14.18
CA THR A 159 -6.68 13.17 -12.72
C THR A 159 -6.44 14.55 -12.13
N PHE A 160 -7.26 14.94 -11.17
CA PHE A 160 -7.18 16.22 -10.50
C PHE A 160 -6.89 16.03 -9.00
N PRO A 161 -5.62 16.06 -8.58
CA PRO A 161 -5.24 16.05 -7.17
C PRO A 161 -5.40 17.45 -6.60
N VAL A 162 -6.26 17.59 -5.62
CA VAL A 162 -6.61 18.88 -5.02
C VAL A 162 -5.41 19.52 -4.30
N SER A 163 -4.56 18.71 -3.67
CA SER A 163 -3.38 19.18 -2.94
C SER A 163 -2.35 19.92 -3.80
N GLN A 164 -2.40 19.75 -5.13
CA GLN A 164 -1.45 20.34 -6.06
C GLN A 164 -1.97 21.62 -6.74
N ASP A 165 -3.17 22.07 -6.40
CA ASP A 165 -3.78 23.25 -7.04
C ASP A 165 -3.50 24.53 -6.27
N ASP A 166 -2.63 25.39 -6.83
CA ASP A 166 -2.26 26.69 -6.25
C ASP A 166 -3.46 27.68 -6.17
N GLN A 167 -4.49 27.50 -6.98
CA GLN A 167 -5.66 28.39 -6.93
C GLN A 167 -6.53 28.05 -5.73
N ILE A 168 -6.64 26.78 -5.37
CA ILE A 168 -7.35 26.35 -4.16
C ILE A 168 -6.58 26.84 -2.94
N SER A 169 -5.25 26.69 -2.90
CA SER A 169 -4.42 27.20 -1.80
C SER A 169 -4.67 28.68 -1.51
N LYS A 170 -4.83 29.52 -2.54
CA LYS A 170 -5.15 30.94 -2.37
C LYS A 170 -6.53 31.19 -1.79
N LYS A 171 -7.47 30.28 -1.92
CA LYS A 171 -8.84 30.39 -1.41
C LYS A 171 -8.97 29.90 0.03
N VAL A 172 -7.97 29.16 0.49
CA VAL A 172 -7.88 28.64 1.86
C VAL A 172 -6.70 29.26 2.62
N ASP A 173 -6.57 30.58 2.51
CA ASP A 173 -5.61 31.41 3.24
C ASP A 173 -4.13 31.02 3.07
N GLY A 174 -3.79 30.42 1.94
CA GLY A 174 -2.43 29.98 1.60
C GLY A 174 -2.02 28.64 2.22
N MET A 175 -2.94 27.95 2.91
CA MET A 175 -2.72 26.59 3.40
C MET A 175 -2.59 25.60 2.26
N MET A 176 -2.06 24.40 2.54
CA MET A 176 -2.16 23.29 1.59
C MET A 176 -3.63 22.96 1.38
N PRO A 177 -4.10 22.76 0.14
CA PRO A 177 -5.51 22.53 -0.14
C PRO A 177 -6.16 21.38 0.63
N ASN A 178 -5.45 20.27 0.81
CA ASN A 178 -5.91 19.13 1.61
C ASN A 178 -6.03 19.43 3.12
N VAL A 179 -5.40 20.48 3.61
CA VAL A 179 -5.55 21.00 4.98
C VAL A 179 -6.67 22.02 5.00
N GLY A 180 -6.57 23.08 4.20
CA GLY A 180 -7.49 24.22 4.26
C GLY A 180 -8.94 23.90 3.87
N LEU A 181 -9.20 22.83 3.09
CA LEU A 181 -10.56 22.36 2.80
C LEU A 181 -11.23 21.66 3.98
N PHE A 182 -10.44 21.20 4.95
CA PHE A 182 -10.91 20.50 6.14
C PHE A 182 -10.68 21.29 7.43
N ASP A 183 -10.06 22.46 7.34
CA ASP A 183 -9.70 23.27 8.51
C ASP A 183 -10.90 23.95 9.14
N ASP A 184 -10.91 24.03 10.49
CA ASP A 184 -11.90 24.75 11.29
C ASP A 184 -11.41 26.17 11.53
N PRO A 185 -11.99 27.18 10.86
CA PRO A 185 -11.54 28.58 10.98
C PRO A 185 -11.89 29.22 12.33
N GLU A 186 -12.72 28.58 13.17
CA GLU A 186 -13.07 29.10 14.48
C GLU A 186 -12.07 28.69 15.57
N GLN A 187 -11.16 27.75 15.26
CA GLN A 187 -10.16 27.28 16.19
C GLN A 187 -8.77 27.85 15.91
N GLU A 188 -8.00 28.09 16.96
CA GLU A 188 -6.61 28.53 16.81
C GLU A 188 -5.71 27.33 16.41
N GLY A 189 -5.02 27.44 15.27
CA GLY A 189 -4.19 26.41 14.71
C GLY A 189 -4.93 25.53 13.71
N GLU A 190 -4.18 24.66 13.03
CA GLU A 190 -4.74 23.72 12.04
C GLU A 190 -5.49 22.58 12.75
N GLN A 191 -6.82 22.64 12.77
CA GLN A 191 -7.68 21.61 13.36
C GLN A 191 -8.75 21.19 12.36
N VAL A 192 -9.07 19.91 12.33
CA VAL A 192 -10.06 19.36 11.39
C VAL A 192 -11.48 19.73 11.86
N LEU A 193 -12.24 20.36 10.98
CA LEU A 193 -13.66 20.56 11.15
C LEU A 193 -14.38 19.22 10.87
N GLN A 194 -14.85 18.57 11.92
CA GLN A 194 -15.57 17.31 11.79
C GLN A 194 -17.02 17.55 11.36
N GLY A 195 -17.55 16.68 10.52
CA GLY A 195 -18.94 16.74 10.07
C GLY A 195 -19.13 16.25 8.64
N THR A 196 -20.28 16.58 8.08
CA THR A 196 -20.66 16.17 6.73
C THR A 196 -20.16 17.18 5.71
N TYR A 197 -19.37 16.72 4.77
CA TYR A 197 -18.85 17.47 3.63
C TYR A 197 -19.65 17.13 2.38
N THR A 198 -19.82 18.11 1.50
CA THR A 198 -20.50 17.91 0.22
C THR A 198 -19.65 18.48 -0.91
N VAL A 199 -19.49 17.72 -1.98
CA VAL A 199 -18.86 18.22 -3.21
C VAL A 199 -19.89 18.26 -4.30
N ASN A 200 -20.24 19.45 -4.73
CA ASN A 200 -21.14 19.68 -5.84
C ASN A 200 -20.34 19.83 -7.13
N LEU A 201 -20.63 18.98 -8.09
CA LEU A 201 -20.01 18.95 -9.39
C LEU A 201 -21.07 19.10 -10.47
N GLU A 202 -20.89 20.08 -11.34
CA GLU A 202 -21.70 20.30 -12.53
C GLU A 202 -20.85 19.99 -13.78
N ALA A 203 -21.23 18.96 -14.51
CA ALA A 203 -20.56 18.56 -15.74
C ALA A 203 -21.45 18.85 -16.94
N ILE A 204 -20.92 19.55 -17.93
CA ILE A 204 -21.62 19.94 -19.16
C ILE A 204 -20.99 19.19 -20.33
N THR A 205 -21.78 18.38 -21.00
CA THR A 205 -21.41 17.75 -22.28
C THR A 205 -22.17 18.45 -23.43
N PHE A 206 -21.47 18.66 -24.54
CA PHE A 206 -21.97 19.52 -25.64
C PHE A 206 -22.46 18.76 -26.86
N GLU A 207 -22.33 17.44 -26.86
CA GLU A 207 -22.63 16.57 -27.99
C GLU A 207 -23.56 15.43 -27.56
N PRO A 208 -24.54 15.03 -28.44
CA PRO A 208 -25.37 13.89 -28.16
C PRO A 208 -24.53 12.59 -27.98
N GLY A 209 -24.77 11.84 -26.94
CA GLY A 209 -24.03 10.60 -26.66
C GLY A 209 -22.70 10.79 -25.95
N SER A 210 -22.29 12.03 -25.66
CA SER A 210 -21.13 12.29 -24.78
C SER A 210 -21.47 11.97 -23.33
N GLU A 211 -20.56 11.29 -22.67
CA GLU A 211 -20.70 10.89 -21.26
C GLU A 211 -19.48 11.32 -20.45
N ILE A 212 -19.72 11.59 -19.18
CA ILE A 212 -18.68 11.86 -18.21
C ILE A 212 -18.94 11.05 -16.94
N ASN A 213 -17.93 10.32 -16.50
CA ASN A 213 -17.89 9.61 -15.23
C ASN A 213 -16.88 10.27 -14.31
N VAL A 214 -17.26 10.42 -13.05
CA VAL A 214 -16.43 11.05 -12.03
C VAL A 214 -16.34 10.15 -10.83
N GLU A 215 -15.12 9.96 -10.35
CA GLU A 215 -14.82 9.25 -9.11
C GLU A 215 -14.06 10.19 -8.19
N MET A 216 -14.43 10.27 -6.91
CA MET A 216 -13.71 11.02 -5.88
C MET A 216 -13.01 10.03 -4.95
N LEU A 217 -11.73 10.25 -4.70
CA LEU A 217 -10.92 9.47 -3.77
C LEU A 217 -10.35 10.39 -2.70
N VAL A 218 -10.66 10.12 -1.44
CA VAL A 218 -10.02 10.75 -0.29
C VAL A 218 -8.91 9.83 0.19
N LEU A 219 -7.67 10.29 0.08
CA LEU A 219 -6.49 9.55 0.51
C LEU A 219 -6.23 9.76 2.00
N GLY A 220 -6.30 8.70 2.76
CA GLY A 220 -6.08 8.70 4.20
C GLY A 220 -4.60 8.69 4.61
N GLN A 221 -4.38 8.47 5.89
CA GLN A 221 -3.05 8.38 6.51
C GLN A 221 -2.70 6.97 7.01
N VAL A 222 -3.55 5.98 6.73
CA VAL A 222 -3.30 4.54 6.95
C VAL A 222 -3.75 3.74 5.73
N HIS A 223 -3.11 2.59 5.48
CA HIS A 223 -3.46 1.74 4.35
C HIS A 223 -3.06 0.28 4.57
N GLY A 224 -3.98 -0.64 4.26
CA GLY A 224 -3.73 -2.07 4.19
C GLY A 224 -3.12 -2.70 5.44
N TRP A 225 -2.54 -3.89 5.29
CA TRP A 225 -1.93 -4.63 6.40
C TRP A 225 -0.49 -4.25 6.71
N ALA A 226 0.22 -3.65 5.77
CA ALA A 226 1.64 -3.32 5.92
C ALA A 226 1.97 -1.86 5.60
N GLY A 227 0.95 -1.04 5.28
CA GLY A 227 1.15 0.33 4.87
C GLY A 227 1.69 0.46 3.45
N THR A 228 2.15 1.66 3.10
CA THR A 228 2.68 1.97 1.77
C THR A 228 4.06 2.60 1.83
N ASP A 229 4.81 2.48 0.73
CA ASP A 229 6.11 3.14 0.57
C ASP A 229 6.01 4.53 -0.13
N HIS A 230 7.18 5.10 -0.41
CA HIS A 230 7.32 6.40 -1.09
C HIS A 230 6.82 6.39 -2.55
N LEU A 231 6.63 5.21 -3.15
CA LEU A 231 6.03 5.01 -4.47
C LEU A 231 4.55 4.61 -4.39
N ARG A 232 3.91 4.74 -3.22
CA ARG A 232 2.53 4.34 -2.93
C ARG A 232 2.26 2.83 -3.03
N ARG A 233 3.31 1.98 -3.13
CA ARG A 233 3.14 0.53 -3.26
C ARG A 233 2.72 -0.07 -1.94
N ASP A 234 1.72 -0.97 -1.97
CA ASP A 234 1.30 -1.74 -0.80
C ASP A 234 2.41 -2.72 -0.38
N LEU A 235 2.92 -2.54 0.84
CA LEU A 235 3.99 -3.37 1.39
C LEU A 235 3.52 -4.77 1.83
N THR A 236 2.23 -5.05 1.81
CA THR A 236 1.68 -6.37 2.11
C THR A 236 2.23 -7.43 1.14
N LEU A 237 2.27 -7.10 -0.14
CA LEU A 237 2.73 -8.02 -1.19
C LEU A 237 4.19 -8.47 -1.01
N PRO A 238 5.19 -7.56 -0.85
CA PRO A 238 6.58 -7.97 -0.66
C PRO A 238 6.82 -8.68 0.69
N ILE A 239 6.06 -8.36 1.74
CA ILE A 239 6.15 -9.08 3.02
C ILE A 239 5.64 -10.52 2.85
N MET A 240 4.52 -10.72 2.17
CA MET A 240 3.98 -12.06 1.91
C MET A 240 4.96 -12.89 1.07
N TRP A 241 5.48 -12.36 -0.03
CA TRP A 241 6.43 -13.06 -0.90
C TRP A 241 7.84 -13.16 -0.31
N GLY A 242 8.21 -12.31 0.62
CA GLY A 242 9.46 -12.39 1.37
C GLY A 242 9.60 -13.70 2.15
N ALA A 243 8.51 -14.24 2.69
CA ALA A 243 8.55 -15.49 3.47
C ALA A 243 8.99 -16.72 2.63
N PRO A 244 8.38 -17.06 1.48
CA PRO A 244 8.83 -18.20 0.69
C PRO A 244 10.27 -18.02 0.16
N ILE A 245 10.65 -16.81 -0.24
CA ILE A 245 12.01 -16.52 -0.72
C ILE A 245 13.02 -16.70 0.42
N ALA A 246 12.76 -16.10 1.59
CA ALA A 246 13.67 -16.21 2.74
C ALA A 246 13.81 -17.66 3.24
N LEU A 247 12.70 -18.40 3.31
CA LEU A 247 12.71 -19.81 3.71
C LEU A 247 13.49 -20.67 2.71
N THR A 248 13.27 -20.49 1.42
CA THR A 248 13.98 -21.23 0.39
C THR A 248 15.49 -20.95 0.45
N PHE A 249 15.86 -19.68 0.55
CA PHE A 249 17.26 -19.28 0.67
C PHE A 249 17.90 -19.82 1.96
N GLY A 250 17.21 -19.66 3.10
CA GLY A 250 17.71 -20.13 4.40
C GLY A 250 17.88 -21.65 4.47
N LEU A 251 16.92 -22.41 3.93
CA LEU A 251 17.02 -23.88 3.87
C LEU A 251 18.14 -24.35 2.93
N LEU A 252 18.26 -23.74 1.75
CA LEU A 252 19.33 -24.07 0.81
C LEU A 252 20.71 -23.74 1.39
N ALA A 253 20.85 -22.60 2.04
CA ALA A 253 22.07 -22.20 2.71
C ALA A 253 22.42 -23.16 3.86
N ALA A 254 21.44 -23.53 4.71
CA ALA A 254 21.64 -24.46 5.81
C ALA A 254 22.05 -25.85 5.31
N LEU A 255 21.38 -26.37 4.29
CA LEU A 255 21.75 -27.67 3.68
C LEU A 255 23.14 -27.60 3.03
N GLY A 256 23.41 -26.54 2.26
CA GLY A 256 24.71 -26.34 1.61
C GLY A 256 25.86 -26.28 2.62
N THR A 257 25.73 -25.49 3.67
CA THR A 257 26.76 -25.40 4.72
C THR A 257 26.91 -26.72 5.48
N SER A 258 25.82 -27.40 5.84
CA SER A 258 25.87 -28.69 6.54
C SER A 258 26.56 -29.78 5.71
N VAL A 259 26.20 -29.91 4.43
CA VAL A 259 26.81 -30.88 3.51
C VAL A 259 28.29 -30.55 3.29
N THR A 260 28.61 -29.29 3.07
CA THR A 260 30.01 -28.85 2.86
C THR A 260 30.85 -29.13 4.11
N THR A 261 30.36 -28.77 5.30
CA THR A 261 31.05 -29.05 6.55
C THR A 261 31.26 -30.55 6.77
N MET A 262 30.23 -31.36 6.48
CA MET A 262 30.34 -32.82 6.60
C MET A 262 31.39 -33.39 5.66
N ILE A 263 31.47 -32.91 4.40
CA ILE A 263 32.47 -33.34 3.42
C ILE A 263 33.88 -32.98 3.91
N PHE A 264 34.13 -31.76 4.34
CA PHE A 264 35.43 -31.35 4.84
C PHE A 264 35.83 -32.10 6.13
N ALA A 265 34.91 -32.31 7.05
CA ALA A 265 35.13 -33.09 8.24
C ALA A 265 35.49 -34.58 7.90
N ALA A 266 34.78 -35.16 6.94
CA ALA A 266 35.06 -36.53 6.48
C ALA A 266 36.45 -36.65 5.80
N ILE A 267 36.82 -35.67 4.98
CA ILE A 267 38.14 -35.59 4.34
C ILE A 267 39.23 -35.47 5.40
N GLY A 268 39.09 -34.56 6.37
CA GLY A 268 40.03 -34.38 7.47
C GLY A 268 40.21 -35.65 8.27
N ALA A 269 39.09 -36.31 8.66
CA ALA A 269 39.12 -37.57 9.42
C ALA A 269 39.72 -38.74 8.63
N TRP A 270 39.49 -38.81 7.31
CA TRP A 270 39.99 -39.92 6.49
C TRP A 270 41.48 -39.81 6.21
N TYR A 271 41.97 -38.63 5.85
CA TYR A 271 43.41 -38.47 5.47
C TYR A 271 44.28 -38.10 6.67
N GLY A 272 43.73 -37.50 7.70
CA GLY A 272 44.47 -37.13 8.92
C GLY A 272 45.65 -36.19 8.67
N GLY A 273 46.53 -36.07 9.69
CA GLY A 273 47.83 -35.40 9.56
C GLY A 273 47.80 -33.99 8.99
N ILE A 274 48.54 -33.81 7.89
CA ILE A 274 48.68 -32.47 7.23
C ILE A 274 47.37 -31.98 6.67
N VAL A 275 46.51 -32.85 6.11
CA VAL A 275 45.22 -32.48 5.50
C VAL A 275 44.28 -31.97 6.56
N ASP A 276 44.15 -32.67 7.68
CA ASP A 276 43.33 -32.24 8.82
C ASP A 276 43.83 -30.93 9.39
N GLY A 277 45.15 -30.80 9.63
CA GLY A 277 45.76 -29.57 10.06
C GLY A 277 45.53 -28.37 9.13
N LEU A 278 45.52 -28.58 7.80
CA LEU A 278 45.23 -27.51 6.85
C LEU A 278 43.75 -27.06 6.94
N ILE A 279 42.81 -28.02 6.98
CA ILE A 279 41.39 -27.74 7.09
C ILE A 279 41.11 -26.96 8.39
N GLN A 280 41.69 -27.38 9.53
CA GLN A 280 41.53 -26.69 10.80
C GLN A 280 42.09 -25.28 10.71
N ARG A 281 43.26 -25.07 10.11
CA ARG A 281 43.86 -23.74 9.97
C ARG A 281 43.02 -22.79 9.12
N ILE A 282 42.47 -23.30 8.00
CA ILE A 282 41.55 -22.49 7.16
C ILE A 282 40.31 -22.11 7.95
N THR A 283 39.75 -23.00 8.74
CA THR A 283 38.59 -22.76 9.57
C THR A 283 38.89 -21.70 10.64
N GLU A 284 40.04 -21.80 11.32
CA GLU A 284 40.48 -20.82 12.31
C GLU A 284 40.67 -19.42 11.72
N ILE A 285 41.30 -19.35 10.54
CA ILE A 285 41.48 -18.08 9.81
C ILE A 285 40.11 -17.43 9.51
N ASN A 286 39.14 -18.22 9.02
CA ASN A 286 37.79 -17.71 8.74
C ASN A 286 37.08 -17.19 9.99
N LEU A 287 37.28 -17.80 11.16
CA LEU A 287 36.67 -17.34 12.43
C LEU A 287 37.27 -16.02 12.93
N VAL A 288 38.57 -15.78 12.64
CA VAL A 288 39.27 -14.56 13.09
C VAL A 288 39.09 -13.39 12.12
N LEU A 289 38.85 -13.66 10.84
CA LEU A 289 38.69 -12.63 9.83
C LEU A 289 37.43 -11.79 10.10
N PRO A 290 37.55 -10.45 10.18
CA PRO A 290 36.39 -9.56 10.32
C PRO A 290 35.64 -9.47 8.99
N PHE A 291 34.77 -10.42 8.75
CA PHE A 291 34.03 -10.59 7.49
C PHE A 291 33.33 -9.30 7.03
N LEU A 292 32.76 -8.55 7.99
CA LEU A 292 32.09 -7.29 7.71
C LEU A 292 33.04 -6.23 7.13
N SER A 293 34.26 -6.16 7.66
CA SER A 293 35.29 -5.20 7.17
C SER A 293 35.76 -5.57 5.77
N ILE A 294 35.87 -6.86 5.46
CA ILE A 294 36.22 -7.34 4.13
C ILE A 294 35.09 -7.03 3.14
N LEU A 295 33.85 -7.26 3.53
CA LEU A 295 32.69 -6.98 2.68
C LEU A 295 32.58 -5.48 2.32
N ILE A 296 32.84 -4.59 3.28
CA ILE A 296 32.84 -3.13 3.06
C ILE A 296 34.00 -2.71 2.15
N MET A 297 35.13 -3.44 2.18
CA MET A 297 36.30 -3.10 1.37
C MET A 297 36.18 -3.56 -0.09
N VAL A 298 35.33 -4.58 -0.36
CA VAL A 298 35.16 -5.18 -1.68
C VAL A 298 33.90 -4.67 -2.41
N GLY A 299 32.90 -4.14 -1.68
CA GLY A 299 31.67 -3.56 -2.22
C GLY A 299 31.76 -2.07 -2.41
#